data_08b43d0b77325faf0edc9f9a6ada1954
#
_entry.id   08b43d0b77325faf0edc9f9a6ada1954
#
_cell.length_a   1.000
_cell.length_b   1.000
_cell.length_c   1.000
_cell.angle_alpha   90.00
_cell.angle_beta   90.00
_cell.angle_gamma   90.00
#
_symmetry.space_group_name_H-M   'P 1'
#
loop_
_entity.id
_entity.type
_entity.pdbx_description
1 polymer ?
#
loop_
_entity_poly.entity_id
_entity_poly.type
_entity_poly.pdbx_seq_one_letter_code
_entity_poly.pdbx_strand_id
1 'polypeptide(L)'
;MAPESFVRPALPSDRETIAEFTTDTFDWGDYVTDVFDEWLEREDTFVAVAESDDGRPIALGAVRMLSPTEAWYSAARVHPDFRGRGIAAHVSGALRAWAREQGAVVGRLLVEDWNEVAIRHVEKTGPRRVASVVRCTKPVGDASPSPDGNGGRRLPSKLRARPAGSTEAQPAYASWSVGELGRVSRGLIGIGWAFRRLTPTDLEVAARAGAFWEIGAGWALAAPAVEARFEVAWLETREEDANDLLRSLIDLAIGSGAESISIWVPAIEWMIQAARRRGFETSLMHVYAREI
;
A
#
# COMPACT_ATOMS: atom_id res chain seq x y z
N MET A 1 -28.28 -23.18 13.89
CA MET A 1 -26.88 -23.58 13.66
C MET A 1 -26.42 -22.78 12.45
N ALA A 2 -25.33 -22.00 12.55
CA ALA A 2 -24.70 -21.44 11.35
C ALA A 2 -24.18 -22.63 10.53
N PRO A 3 -24.28 -22.64 9.20
CA PRO A 3 -23.66 -23.68 8.39
C PRO A 3 -22.16 -23.66 8.68
N GLU A 4 -21.58 -24.83 8.95
CA GLU A 4 -20.13 -24.98 9.05
C GLU A 4 -19.56 -24.72 7.67
N SER A 5 -19.15 -23.45 7.41
CA SER A 5 -18.44 -23.14 6.19
C SER A 5 -17.05 -23.78 6.27
N PHE A 6 -16.77 -24.68 5.36
CA PHE A 6 -15.45 -25.28 5.22
C PHE A 6 -14.51 -24.26 4.59
N VAL A 7 -13.34 -24.04 5.20
CA VAL A 7 -12.31 -23.14 4.64
C VAL A 7 -11.16 -23.98 4.09
N ARG A 8 -10.80 -23.75 2.84
CA ARG A 8 -9.70 -24.42 2.14
C ARG A 8 -8.81 -23.46 1.36
N PRO A 9 -7.64 -23.89 0.89
CA PRO A 9 -6.89 -23.14 -0.13
C PRO A 9 -7.74 -22.91 -1.37
N ALA A 10 -7.58 -21.73 -1.98
CA ALA A 10 -8.23 -21.41 -3.24
C ALA A 10 -7.62 -22.23 -4.39
N LEU A 11 -8.43 -22.54 -5.39
CA LEU A 11 -8.06 -23.27 -6.59
C LEU A 11 -8.26 -22.38 -7.83
N PRO A 12 -7.54 -22.58 -8.96
CA PRO A 12 -7.78 -21.84 -10.19
C PRO A 12 -9.24 -21.89 -10.67
N SER A 13 -9.94 -23.02 -10.43
CA SER A 13 -11.36 -23.19 -10.76
C SER A 13 -12.32 -22.30 -9.97
N ASP A 14 -11.89 -21.69 -8.87
CA ASP A 14 -12.73 -20.79 -8.05
C ASP A 14 -12.88 -19.41 -8.67
N ARG A 15 -11.99 -19.03 -9.60
CA ARG A 15 -11.88 -17.69 -10.18
C ARG A 15 -13.20 -17.16 -10.74
N GLU A 16 -13.93 -17.99 -11.50
CA GLU A 16 -15.19 -17.60 -12.14
C GLU A 16 -16.26 -17.28 -11.09
N THR A 17 -16.46 -18.15 -10.12
CA THR A 17 -17.40 -17.94 -9.01
C THR A 17 -17.04 -16.73 -8.15
N ILE A 18 -15.73 -16.52 -7.88
CA ILE A 18 -15.26 -15.35 -7.16
C ILE A 18 -15.57 -14.08 -7.95
N ALA A 19 -15.32 -14.07 -9.26
CA ALA A 19 -15.65 -12.93 -10.13
C ALA A 19 -17.11 -12.53 -10.04
N GLU A 20 -18.04 -13.51 -10.04
CA GLU A 20 -19.48 -13.27 -9.98
C GLU A 20 -19.90 -12.44 -8.76
N PHE A 21 -19.34 -12.69 -7.57
CA PHE A 21 -19.77 -11.98 -6.37
C PHE A 21 -18.84 -10.82 -5.95
N THR A 22 -17.73 -10.62 -6.66
CA THR A 22 -16.81 -9.51 -6.38
C THR A 22 -16.96 -8.34 -7.34
N THR A 23 -17.53 -8.54 -8.54
CA THR A 23 -17.65 -7.52 -9.60
C THR A 23 -18.24 -6.20 -9.11
N ASP A 24 -19.24 -6.23 -8.24
CA ASP A 24 -19.91 -5.05 -7.71
C ASP A 24 -19.41 -4.64 -6.31
N THR A 25 -18.18 -4.98 -5.95
CA THR A 25 -17.63 -4.62 -4.63
C THR A 25 -17.42 -3.11 -4.50
N PHE A 26 -16.96 -2.46 -5.54
CA PHE A 26 -16.75 -1.01 -5.63
C PHE A 26 -17.34 -0.47 -6.93
N ASP A 27 -17.60 0.84 -7.01
CA ASP A 27 -18.13 1.50 -8.21
C ASP A 27 -17.23 1.29 -9.46
N TRP A 28 -15.95 1.03 -9.26
CA TRP A 28 -14.96 0.76 -10.32
C TRP A 28 -14.70 -0.74 -10.56
N GLY A 29 -15.44 -1.65 -9.91
CA GLY A 29 -15.25 -3.09 -9.98
C GLY A 29 -14.46 -3.67 -8.80
N ASP A 30 -13.68 -4.72 -9.04
CA ASP A 30 -12.79 -5.31 -8.02
C ASP A 30 -11.50 -5.83 -8.67
N TYR A 31 -10.37 -5.60 -8.02
CA TYR A 31 -9.05 -6.01 -8.50
C TYR A 31 -8.74 -7.50 -8.28
N VAL A 32 -9.54 -8.20 -7.46
CA VAL A 32 -9.23 -9.57 -7.02
C VAL A 32 -9.05 -10.52 -8.21
N THR A 33 -9.93 -10.44 -9.19
CA THR A 33 -9.88 -11.30 -10.38
C THR A 33 -8.69 -11.03 -11.29
N ASP A 34 -8.13 -9.81 -11.26
CA ASP A 34 -6.98 -9.44 -12.08
C ASP A 34 -5.66 -10.01 -11.53
N VAL A 35 -5.60 -10.22 -10.20
CA VAL A 35 -4.40 -10.68 -9.51
C VAL A 35 -4.53 -12.09 -8.93
N PHE A 36 -5.70 -12.74 -9.08
CA PHE A 36 -6.02 -14.02 -8.43
C PHE A 36 -5.06 -15.13 -8.84
N ASP A 37 -4.83 -15.29 -10.14
CA ASP A 37 -3.95 -16.35 -10.66
C ASP A 37 -2.50 -16.10 -10.25
N GLU A 38 -2.02 -14.84 -10.29
CA GLU A 38 -0.69 -14.48 -9.78
C GLU A 38 -0.53 -14.86 -8.30
N TRP A 39 -1.55 -14.61 -7.48
CA TRP A 39 -1.49 -14.95 -6.06
C TRP A 39 -1.38 -16.44 -5.80
N LEU A 40 -2.02 -17.28 -6.63
CA LEU A 40 -1.94 -18.74 -6.49
C LEU A 40 -0.57 -19.30 -6.88
N GLU A 41 0.17 -18.60 -7.73
CA GLU A 41 1.53 -19.00 -8.17
C GLU A 41 2.63 -18.56 -7.19
N ARG A 42 2.33 -17.66 -6.25
CA ARG A 42 3.32 -17.08 -5.34
C ARG A 42 3.51 -17.93 -4.10
N GLU A 43 4.76 -18.31 -3.81
CA GLU A 43 5.12 -19.06 -2.60
C GLU A 43 4.93 -18.24 -1.30
N ASP A 44 5.03 -16.90 -1.37
CA ASP A 44 4.86 -15.99 -0.23
C ASP A 44 3.41 -15.60 0.04
N THR A 45 2.45 -16.15 -0.70
CA THR A 45 1.03 -15.78 -0.65
C THR A 45 0.14 -16.98 -0.44
N PHE A 46 -0.89 -16.82 0.40
CA PHE A 46 -1.93 -17.82 0.60
C PHE A 46 -3.29 -17.19 0.39
N VAL A 47 -4.10 -17.79 -0.48
CA VAL A 47 -5.48 -17.41 -0.71
C VAL A 47 -6.38 -18.51 -0.14
N ALA A 48 -7.30 -18.13 0.75
CA ALA A 48 -8.28 -19.02 1.34
C ALA A 48 -9.68 -18.68 0.84
N VAL A 49 -10.48 -19.70 0.57
CA VAL A 49 -11.91 -19.58 0.28
C VAL A 49 -12.73 -20.33 1.33
N ALA A 50 -13.93 -19.80 1.62
CA ALA A 50 -14.95 -20.56 2.33
C ALA A 50 -15.98 -21.08 1.33
N GLU A 51 -16.40 -22.31 1.51
CA GLU A 51 -17.42 -22.98 0.68
C GLU A 51 -18.78 -23.04 1.36
N SER A 52 -19.82 -23.01 0.55
CA SER A 52 -21.17 -23.43 0.94
C SER A 52 -21.30 -24.96 0.96
N ASP A 53 -22.45 -25.46 1.43
CA ASP A 53 -22.73 -26.90 1.56
C ASP A 53 -22.65 -27.65 0.21
N ASP A 54 -22.84 -26.96 -0.91
CA ASP A 54 -22.71 -27.48 -2.28
C ASP A 54 -21.30 -27.34 -2.87
N GLY A 55 -20.32 -26.93 -2.06
CA GLY A 55 -18.92 -26.79 -2.47
C GLY A 55 -18.58 -25.52 -3.26
N ARG A 56 -19.50 -24.56 -3.34
CA ARG A 56 -19.31 -23.32 -4.08
C ARG A 56 -18.59 -22.27 -3.23
N PRO A 57 -17.56 -21.55 -3.75
CA PRO A 57 -16.93 -20.45 -3.04
C PRO A 57 -17.92 -19.34 -2.70
N ILE A 58 -17.98 -18.94 -1.44
CA ILE A 58 -18.87 -17.88 -0.91
C ILE A 58 -18.12 -16.78 -0.16
N ALA A 59 -16.84 -16.97 0.09
CA ALA A 59 -15.98 -15.94 0.64
C ALA A 59 -14.52 -16.23 0.28
N LEU A 60 -13.70 -15.18 0.25
CA LEU A 60 -12.26 -15.32 0.10
C LEU A 60 -11.52 -14.30 0.96
N GLY A 61 -10.23 -14.50 1.08
CA GLY A 61 -9.25 -13.59 1.62
C GLY A 61 -7.85 -14.03 1.22
N ALA A 62 -6.91 -13.11 1.24
CA ALA A 62 -5.51 -13.37 0.94
C ALA A 62 -4.59 -12.87 2.05
N VAL A 63 -3.47 -13.56 2.25
CA VAL A 63 -2.37 -13.13 3.11
C VAL A 63 -1.05 -13.33 2.37
N ARG A 64 -0.16 -12.34 2.46
CA ARG A 64 1.18 -12.39 1.87
C ARG A 64 2.24 -12.09 2.94
N MET A 65 3.33 -12.84 2.95
CA MET A 65 4.50 -12.52 3.76
C MET A 65 5.27 -11.36 3.10
N LEU A 66 5.44 -10.25 3.83
CA LEU A 66 6.22 -9.08 3.36
C LEU A 66 7.65 -9.09 3.90
N SER A 67 7.90 -9.87 4.93
CA SER A 67 9.19 -10.17 5.52
C SER A 67 9.08 -11.49 6.30
N PRO A 68 10.16 -12.07 6.82
CA PRO A 68 10.07 -13.31 7.62
C PRO A 68 9.14 -13.23 8.82
N THR A 69 8.79 -12.04 9.30
CA THR A 69 7.99 -11.84 10.51
C THR A 69 6.73 -10.99 10.31
N GLU A 70 6.47 -10.50 9.10
CA GLU A 70 5.39 -9.56 8.85
C GLU A 70 4.48 -10.04 7.71
N ALA A 71 3.20 -10.21 8.01
CA ALA A 71 2.18 -10.60 7.06
C ALA A 71 1.25 -9.43 6.69
N TRP A 72 0.73 -9.48 5.48
CA TRP A 72 -0.23 -8.52 4.95
C TRP A 72 -1.52 -9.21 4.53
N TYR A 73 -2.64 -8.78 5.10
CA TYR A 73 -3.97 -9.29 4.78
C TYR A 73 -4.68 -8.38 3.78
N SER A 74 -5.33 -8.98 2.80
CA SER A 74 -6.07 -8.28 1.74
C SER A 74 -7.26 -9.10 1.25
N ALA A 75 -8.05 -8.53 0.35
CA ALA A 75 -9.11 -9.22 -0.40
C ALA A 75 -10.19 -9.92 0.43
N ALA A 76 -10.50 -9.44 1.64
CA ALA A 76 -11.60 -10.00 2.41
C ALA A 76 -12.94 -9.69 1.71
N ARG A 77 -13.54 -10.69 1.07
CA ARG A 77 -14.84 -10.62 0.38
C ARG A 77 -15.76 -11.72 0.86
N VAL A 78 -17.04 -11.42 0.99
CA VAL A 78 -18.10 -12.39 1.31
C VAL A 78 -19.26 -12.14 0.37
N HIS A 79 -19.73 -13.21 -0.27
CA HIS A 79 -20.90 -13.19 -1.14
C HIS A 79 -22.08 -12.50 -0.41
N PRO A 80 -22.82 -11.59 -1.06
CA PRO A 80 -23.88 -10.80 -0.42
C PRO A 80 -24.88 -11.62 0.39
N ASP A 81 -25.36 -12.74 -0.15
CA ASP A 81 -26.38 -13.61 0.48
C ASP A 81 -25.86 -14.35 1.73
N PHE A 82 -24.55 -14.37 1.94
CA PHE A 82 -23.89 -15.07 3.05
C PHE A 82 -23.29 -14.14 4.09
N ARG A 83 -23.45 -12.82 3.93
CA ARG A 83 -22.97 -11.81 4.91
C ARG A 83 -23.66 -11.96 6.26
N GLY A 84 -23.01 -11.48 7.30
CA GLY A 84 -23.55 -11.52 8.67
C GLY A 84 -23.50 -12.87 9.37
N ARG A 85 -23.01 -13.93 8.73
CA ARG A 85 -22.97 -15.31 9.27
C ARG A 85 -21.63 -15.71 9.90
N GLY A 86 -20.69 -14.76 10.06
CA GLY A 86 -19.37 -15.04 10.66
C GLY A 86 -18.32 -15.64 9.73
N ILE A 87 -18.63 -15.88 8.44
CA ILE A 87 -17.77 -16.55 7.46
C ILE A 87 -16.41 -15.85 7.31
N ALA A 88 -16.40 -14.52 7.26
CA ALA A 88 -15.16 -13.74 7.19
C ALA A 88 -14.20 -14.04 8.36
N ALA A 89 -14.72 -14.37 9.54
CA ALA A 89 -13.89 -14.72 10.69
C ALA A 89 -13.20 -16.09 10.52
N HIS A 90 -13.86 -17.06 9.89
CA HIS A 90 -13.29 -18.36 9.58
C HIS A 90 -12.16 -18.24 8.54
N VAL A 91 -12.40 -17.51 7.43
CA VAL A 91 -11.36 -17.21 6.43
C VAL A 91 -10.17 -16.50 7.08
N SER A 92 -10.42 -15.45 7.86
CA SER A 92 -9.36 -14.73 8.58
C SER A 92 -8.62 -15.62 9.58
N GLY A 93 -9.28 -16.63 10.15
CA GLY A 93 -8.67 -17.64 11.01
C GLY A 93 -7.66 -18.48 10.27
N ALA A 94 -8.02 -19.02 9.10
CA ALA A 94 -7.14 -19.81 8.25
C ALA A 94 -5.93 -19.00 7.75
N LEU A 95 -6.15 -17.76 7.29
CA LEU A 95 -5.07 -16.86 6.87
C LEU A 95 -4.06 -16.62 8.00
N ARG A 96 -4.55 -16.42 9.24
CA ARG A 96 -3.66 -16.22 10.40
C ARG A 96 -2.89 -17.48 10.76
N ALA A 97 -3.53 -18.64 10.72
CA ALA A 97 -2.87 -19.90 10.98
C ALA A 97 -1.70 -20.11 10.03
N TRP A 98 -1.95 -19.94 8.72
CA TRP A 98 -0.90 -20.03 7.71
C TRP A 98 0.21 -19.00 7.94
N ALA A 99 -0.11 -17.72 8.16
CA ALA A 99 0.90 -16.69 8.40
C ALA A 99 1.79 -17.02 9.62
N ARG A 100 1.19 -17.56 10.70
CA ARG A 100 1.95 -17.99 11.88
C ARG A 100 2.88 -19.16 11.56
N GLU A 101 2.45 -20.12 10.77
CA GLU A 101 3.27 -21.24 10.30
C GLU A 101 4.44 -20.77 9.45
N GLN A 102 4.26 -19.65 8.69
CA GLN A 102 5.34 -19.01 7.94
C GLN A 102 6.27 -18.14 8.82
N GLY A 103 6.00 -18.01 10.12
CA GLY A 103 6.85 -17.25 11.05
C GLY A 103 6.40 -15.80 11.30
N ALA A 104 5.25 -15.38 10.79
CA ALA A 104 4.75 -14.04 11.05
C ALA A 104 4.45 -13.83 12.54
N VAL A 105 4.89 -12.71 13.09
CA VAL A 105 4.58 -12.25 14.46
C VAL A 105 3.60 -11.09 14.46
N VAL A 106 3.45 -10.40 13.33
CA VAL A 106 2.50 -9.31 13.15
C VAL A 106 1.83 -9.38 11.78
N GLY A 107 0.52 -9.18 11.77
CA GLY A 107 -0.26 -9.05 10.56
C GLY A 107 -0.87 -7.66 10.43
N ARG A 108 -0.86 -7.10 9.22
CA ARG A 108 -1.42 -5.77 8.93
C ARG A 108 -2.38 -5.83 7.76
N LEU A 109 -3.22 -4.81 7.69
CA LEU A 109 -4.13 -4.54 6.57
C LEU A 109 -4.37 -3.04 6.44
N LEU A 110 -4.90 -2.61 5.30
CA LEU A 110 -5.26 -1.24 5.02
C LEU A 110 -6.78 -1.10 4.87
N VAL A 111 -7.34 -0.02 5.38
CA VAL A 111 -8.74 0.35 5.15
C VAL A 111 -8.81 1.82 4.80
N GLU A 112 -9.56 2.14 3.76
CA GLU A 112 -9.87 3.51 3.36
C GLU A 112 -10.73 4.21 4.43
N ASP A 113 -10.46 5.50 4.68
CA ASP A 113 -11.15 6.29 5.71
C ASP A 113 -12.67 6.37 5.49
N TRP A 114 -13.13 6.39 4.23
CA TRP A 114 -14.54 6.42 3.88
C TRP A 114 -15.27 5.08 4.10
N ASN A 115 -14.53 3.96 4.24
CA ASN A 115 -15.11 2.62 4.37
C ASN A 115 -15.44 2.29 5.84
N GLU A 116 -16.43 3.00 6.39
CA GLU A 116 -16.85 2.82 7.79
C GLU A 116 -17.29 1.40 8.13
N VAL A 117 -17.83 0.64 7.16
CA VAL A 117 -18.25 -0.74 7.38
C VAL A 117 -17.03 -1.62 7.64
N ALA A 118 -16.00 -1.50 6.83
CA ALA A 118 -14.75 -2.22 7.03
C ALA A 118 -14.03 -1.78 8.32
N ILE A 119 -14.00 -0.48 8.62
CA ILE A 119 -13.42 0.06 9.86
C ILE A 119 -14.08 -0.61 11.08
N ARG A 120 -15.40 -0.54 11.18
CA ARG A 120 -16.15 -1.16 12.31
C ARG A 120 -15.90 -2.67 12.41
N HIS A 121 -15.84 -3.36 11.27
CA HIS A 121 -15.57 -4.81 11.25
C HIS A 121 -14.15 -5.12 11.77
N VAL A 122 -13.14 -4.42 11.26
CA VAL A 122 -11.74 -4.63 11.65
C VAL A 122 -11.54 -4.36 13.14
N GLU A 123 -12.04 -3.23 13.64
CA GLU A 123 -11.90 -2.86 15.06
C GLU A 123 -12.62 -3.85 16.00
N LYS A 124 -13.76 -4.40 15.58
CA LYS A 124 -14.48 -5.43 16.33
C LYS A 124 -13.74 -6.77 16.35
N THR A 125 -12.97 -7.10 15.32
CA THR A 125 -12.28 -8.39 15.18
C THR A 125 -10.88 -8.42 15.77
N GLY A 126 -10.41 -7.31 16.36
CA GLY A 126 -9.22 -7.24 17.20
C GLY A 126 -8.01 -6.46 16.67
N PRO A 127 -7.80 -6.25 15.35
CA PRO A 127 -6.73 -5.36 14.90
C PRO A 127 -6.89 -3.94 15.46
N ARG A 128 -5.77 -3.27 15.70
CA ARG A 128 -5.73 -1.89 16.17
C ARG A 128 -5.16 -0.98 15.09
N ARG A 129 -5.71 0.23 14.93
CA ARG A 129 -5.13 1.24 14.06
C ARG A 129 -3.76 1.65 14.61
N VAL A 130 -2.71 1.45 13.80
CA VAL A 130 -1.31 1.73 14.18
C VAL A 130 -0.76 2.96 13.48
N ALA A 131 -1.23 3.27 12.27
CA ALA A 131 -0.86 4.46 11.53
C ALA A 131 -2.01 4.93 10.64
N SER A 132 -1.99 6.22 10.29
CA SER A 132 -2.79 6.77 9.20
C SER A 132 -1.84 7.26 8.12
N VAL A 133 -2.16 6.94 6.88
CA VAL A 133 -1.35 7.23 5.70
C VAL A 133 -2.21 7.91 4.63
N VAL A 134 -1.57 8.70 3.80
CA VAL A 134 -2.25 9.36 2.68
C VAL A 134 -1.57 8.91 1.40
N ARG A 135 -2.38 8.42 0.47
CA ARG A 135 -1.96 8.21 -0.91
C ARG A 135 -2.14 9.52 -1.67
N CYS A 136 -1.04 10.02 -2.20
CA CYS A 136 -1.02 11.23 -3.02
C CYS A 136 -0.78 10.81 -4.47
N THR A 137 -1.70 11.14 -5.38
CA THR A 137 -1.60 10.78 -6.80
C THR A 137 -1.72 12.02 -7.68
N LYS A 138 -1.00 12.02 -8.79
CA LYS A 138 -1.03 13.13 -9.73
C LYS A 138 -0.65 12.67 -11.14
N PRO A 139 -1.41 13.05 -12.20
CA PRO A 139 -0.94 12.99 -13.57
C PRO A 139 0.28 13.87 -13.79
N VAL A 140 1.29 13.42 -14.55
CA VAL A 140 2.54 14.16 -14.79
C VAL A 140 2.92 14.28 -16.28
N GLY A 141 2.13 13.71 -17.20
CA GLY A 141 2.32 13.85 -18.65
C GLY A 141 2.17 15.28 -19.17
N ASP A 142 2.44 15.49 -20.45
CA ASP A 142 2.41 16.81 -21.12
C ASP A 142 1.07 17.57 -21.01
N ALA A 143 -0.01 16.87 -20.65
CA ALA A 143 -1.36 17.42 -20.49
C ALA A 143 -1.70 17.89 -19.06
N SER A 144 -0.76 17.83 -18.10
CA SER A 144 -1.07 18.26 -16.73
C SER A 144 -1.26 19.78 -16.67
N PRO A 145 -2.47 20.32 -16.33
CA PRO A 145 -2.65 21.77 -16.20
C PRO A 145 -1.74 22.30 -15.10
N SER A 146 -1.01 23.36 -15.39
CA SER A 146 -0.23 24.10 -14.39
C SER A 146 -1.20 24.72 -13.38
N PRO A 147 -1.07 24.50 -12.07
CA PRO A 147 -1.99 25.09 -11.08
C PRO A 147 -1.99 26.62 -11.10
N ASP A 148 -0.98 27.24 -11.68
CA ASP A 148 -0.78 28.71 -11.68
C ASP A 148 -1.36 29.42 -12.90
N GLY A 149 -2.15 28.74 -13.78
CA GLY A 149 -2.88 29.38 -14.88
C GLY A 149 -2.02 30.14 -15.90
N ASN A 150 -0.74 30.16 -15.74
CA ASN A 150 0.21 30.85 -16.59
C ASN A 150 0.99 29.80 -17.39
N GLY A 151 0.82 29.70 -18.68
CA GLY A 151 1.57 28.82 -19.60
C GLY A 151 3.09 29.07 -19.58
N GLY A 152 3.61 29.44 -18.42
CA GLY A 152 4.98 29.79 -18.12
C GLY A 152 5.89 28.56 -18.06
N ARG A 153 7.03 28.69 -18.68
CA ARG A 153 8.19 27.82 -18.64
C ARG A 153 8.40 27.28 -17.23
N ARG A 154 8.20 25.95 -17.05
CA ARG A 154 8.38 25.25 -15.77
C ARG A 154 9.80 25.51 -15.25
N LEU A 155 9.91 26.20 -14.12
CA LEU A 155 11.21 26.42 -13.49
C LEU A 155 11.64 25.08 -12.86
N PRO A 156 12.89 24.62 -13.09
CA PRO A 156 13.40 23.42 -12.47
C PRO A 156 13.40 23.56 -10.94
N SER A 157 13.30 22.44 -10.22
CA SER A 157 13.44 22.43 -8.76
C SER A 157 14.77 23.08 -8.34
N LYS A 158 14.76 23.79 -7.22
CA LYS A 158 15.99 24.30 -6.60
C LYS A 158 16.85 23.16 -6.04
N LEU A 159 16.20 22.06 -5.65
CA LEU A 159 16.88 20.87 -5.15
C LEU A 159 17.14 19.92 -6.32
N ARG A 160 18.39 19.50 -6.49
CA ARG A 160 18.76 18.49 -7.47
C ARG A 160 18.62 17.10 -6.82
N ALA A 161 17.87 16.22 -7.49
CA ALA A 161 17.87 14.82 -7.16
C ALA A 161 19.13 14.16 -7.71
N ARG A 162 19.81 13.35 -6.91
CA ARG A 162 20.90 12.47 -7.34
C ARG A 162 20.66 11.05 -6.83
N PRO A 163 21.10 10.02 -7.56
CA PRO A 163 21.12 8.68 -7.00
C PRO A 163 21.95 8.65 -5.71
N ALA A 164 21.38 8.08 -4.65
CA ALA A 164 22.08 7.85 -3.38
C ALA A 164 22.72 6.46 -3.39
N GLY A 165 23.90 6.32 -2.79
CA GLY A 165 24.58 5.05 -2.67
C GLY A 165 24.20 4.30 -1.40
N SER A 166 24.72 3.09 -1.24
CA SER A 166 24.46 2.26 -0.04
C SER A 166 25.04 2.87 1.23
N THR A 167 26.04 3.76 1.13
CA THR A 167 26.65 4.45 2.28
C THR A 167 25.70 5.48 2.90
N GLU A 168 24.76 6.02 2.14
CA GLU A 168 23.74 6.95 2.63
C GLU A 168 22.54 6.25 3.29
N ALA A 169 22.41 4.93 3.15
CA ALA A 169 21.28 4.17 3.67
C ALA A 169 21.13 4.30 5.20
N GLN A 170 22.21 4.11 5.94
CA GLN A 170 22.18 4.19 7.40
C GLN A 170 21.92 5.62 7.91
N PRO A 171 22.57 6.68 7.40
CA PRO A 171 22.23 8.06 7.73
C PRO A 171 20.78 8.43 7.42
N ALA A 172 20.26 8.06 6.25
CA ALA A 172 18.89 8.33 5.86
C ALA A 172 17.87 7.62 6.77
N TYR A 173 18.11 6.34 7.08
CA TYR A 173 17.28 5.59 8.02
C TYR A 173 17.33 6.19 9.43
N ALA A 174 18.51 6.60 9.92
CA ALA A 174 18.67 7.21 11.23
C ALA A 174 17.91 8.54 11.32
N SER A 175 18.02 9.42 10.31
CA SER A 175 17.27 10.67 10.24
C SER A 175 15.78 10.41 10.30
N TRP A 176 15.28 9.52 9.43
CA TRP A 176 13.86 9.21 9.38
C TRP A 176 13.32 8.57 10.66
N SER A 177 14.06 7.65 11.28
CA SER A 177 13.58 6.93 12.47
C SER A 177 13.33 7.84 13.67
N VAL A 178 14.07 8.95 13.78
CA VAL A 178 13.87 9.97 14.82
C VAL A 178 13.03 11.17 14.32
N GLY A 179 12.88 11.31 13.02
CA GLY A 179 12.11 12.35 12.36
C GLY A 179 10.60 12.23 12.59
N GLU A 180 9.87 13.26 12.25
CA GLU A 180 8.41 13.30 12.43
C GLU A 180 7.72 12.29 11.50
N LEU A 181 8.16 12.20 10.22
CA LEU A 181 7.60 11.27 9.24
C LEU A 181 7.71 9.82 9.72
N GLY A 182 8.88 9.42 10.20
CA GLY A 182 9.12 8.07 10.72
C GLY A 182 8.32 7.76 11.98
N ARG A 183 8.22 8.73 12.90
CA ARG A 183 7.42 8.55 14.13
C ARG A 183 5.94 8.40 13.86
N VAL A 184 5.36 9.25 13.00
CA VAL A 184 3.92 9.21 12.68
C VAL A 184 3.57 7.98 11.85
N SER A 185 4.45 7.58 10.89
CA SER A 185 4.27 6.33 10.15
C SER A 185 4.49 5.07 10.99
N ARG A 186 4.96 5.19 12.24
CA ARG A 186 5.36 4.04 13.10
C ARG A 186 6.44 3.16 12.46
N GLY A 187 7.31 3.76 11.67
CA GLY A 187 8.34 3.04 10.94
C GLY A 187 7.83 2.28 9.70
N LEU A 188 6.61 2.51 9.24
CA LEU A 188 6.03 1.82 8.10
C LEU A 188 6.28 2.54 6.79
N ILE A 189 6.48 1.74 5.74
CA ILE A 189 6.54 2.18 4.34
C ILE A 189 5.50 1.46 3.50
N GLY A 190 5.05 2.10 2.41
CA GLY A 190 4.15 1.50 1.44
C GLY A 190 4.91 0.76 0.33
N ILE A 191 4.60 -0.50 0.12
CA ILE A 191 5.09 -1.31 -1.01
C ILE A 191 3.87 -1.66 -1.86
N GLY A 192 3.62 -0.87 -2.90
CA GLY A 192 2.32 -0.89 -3.57
C GLY A 192 1.21 -0.52 -2.59
N TRP A 193 0.28 -1.44 -2.34
CA TRP A 193 -0.84 -1.29 -1.40
C TRP A 193 -0.61 -1.98 -0.04
N ALA A 194 0.60 -2.49 0.22
CA ALA A 194 0.95 -3.19 1.44
C ALA A 194 1.92 -2.37 2.29
N PHE A 195 1.91 -2.58 3.61
CA PHE A 195 2.76 -1.82 4.54
C PHE A 195 3.53 -2.75 5.45
N ARG A 196 4.86 -2.53 5.53
CA ARG A 196 5.76 -3.17 6.48
C ARG A 196 6.76 -2.17 7.05
N ARG A 197 7.53 -2.59 8.04
CA ARG A 197 8.60 -1.75 8.57
C ARG A 197 9.72 -1.56 7.54
N LEU A 198 10.21 -0.33 7.46
CA LEU A 198 11.45 -0.02 6.76
C LEU A 198 12.63 -0.55 7.56
N THR A 199 13.62 -1.06 6.85
CA THR A 199 14.92 -1.44 7.40
C THR A 199 16.05 -0.73 6.63
N PRO A 200 17.25 -0.56 7.21
CA PRO A 200 18.39 -0.03 6.46
C PRO A 200 18.71 -0.85 5.20
N THR A 201 18.53 -2.17 5.27
CA THR A 201 18.75 -3.07 4.14
C THR A 201 17.83 -2.75 2.94
N ASP A 202 16.61 -2.26 3.18
CA ASP A 202 15.72 -1.84 2.09
C ASP A 202 16.32 -0.68 1.29
N LEU A 203 16.91 0.30 1.99
CA LEU A 203 17.58 1.44 1.37
C LEU A 203 18.83 1.00 0.60
N GLU A 204 19.60 0.05 1.15
CA GLU A 204 20.78 -0.51 0.48
C GLU A 204 20.39 -1.29 -0.80
N VAL A 205 19.30 -2.08 -0.74
CA VAL A 205 18.77 -2.80 -1.92
C VAL A 205 18.31 -1.80 -2.97
N ALA A 206 17.55 -0.79 -2.56
CA ALA A 206 17.08 0.26 -3.46
C ALA A 206 18.23 1.06 -4.08
N ALA A 207 19.31 1.35 -3.31
CA ALA A 207 20.50 2.01 -3.83
C ALA A 207 21.16 1.20 -4.97
N ARG A 208 21.30 -0.12 -4.78
CA ARG A 208 21.82 -1.02 -5.83
C ARG A 208 20.91 -1.09 -7.07
N ALA A 209 19.62 -0.93 -6.88
CA ALA A 209 18.63 -0.91 -7.97
C ALA A 209 18.46 0.48 -8.63
N GLY A 210 19.17 1.52 -8.17
CA GLY A 210 19.02 2.89 -8.67
C GLY A 210 17.70 3.56 -8.29
N ALA A 211 17.01 3.05 -7.27
CA ALA A 211 15.72 3.54 -6.79
C ALA A 211 15.81 4.38 -5.49
N PHE A 212 17.00 4.60 -4.98
CA PHE A 212 17.26 5.43 -3.80
C PHE A 212 17.84 6.78 -4.23
N TRP A 213 17.21 7.87 -3.79
CA TRP A 213 17.52 9.23 -4.23
C TRP A 213 17.81 10.13 -3.03
N GLU A 214 18.84 10.94 -3.15
CA GLU A 214 19.07 12.11 -2.30
C GLU A 214 18.54 13.36 -2.99
N ILE A 215 17.76 14.17 -2.28
CA ILE A 215 17.07 15.35 -2.79
C ILE A 215 17.24 16.49 -1.77
N GLY A 216 18.24 17.33 -1.98
CA GLY A 216 18.60 18.37 -1.01
C GLY A 216 19.07 17.76 0.31
N ALA A 217 18.37 18.06 1.41
CA ALA A 217 18.62 17.47 2.73
C ALA A 217 17.77 16.23 3.02
N GLY A 218 16.97 15.79 2.06
CA GLY A 218 16.06 14.65 2.21
C GLY A 218 16.39 13.47 1.30
N TRP A 219 15.61 12.41 1.42
CA TRP A 219 15.77 11.19 0.63
C TRP A 219 14.41 10.65 0.18
N ALA A 220 14.44 9.79 -0.87
CA ALA A 220 13.26 9.06 -1.31
C ALA A 220 13.62 7.69 -1.88
N LEU A 221 12.72 6.72 -1.69
CA LEU A 221 12.66 5.49 -2.48
C LEU A 221 11.65 5.70 -3.59
N ALA A 222 12.14 5.79 -4.83
CA ALA A 222 11.31 6.13 -5.97
C ALA A 222 11.83 5.45 -7.23
N ALA A 223 10.92 4.85 -8.00
CA ALA A 223 11.24 4.17 -9.25
C ALA A 223 10.04 4.18 -10.20
N PRO A 224 10.26 4.01 -11.52
CA PRO A 224 9.20 3.63 -12.45
C PRO A 224 8.55 2.32 -12.03
N ALA A 225 7.23 2.25 -12.14
CA ALA A 225 6.41 1.07 -11.89
C ALA A 225 5.64 0.69 -13.15
N VAL A 226 4.81 -0.35 -13.06
CA VAL A 226 3.91 -0.76 -14.14
C VAL A 226 2.92 0.35 -14.49
N GLU A 227 2.31 0.28 -15.69
CA GLU A 227 1.29 1.22 -16.17
C GLU A 227 1.78 2.68 -16.24
N ALA A 228 3.03 2.90 -16.66
CA ALA A 228 3.64 4.23 -16.78
C ALA A 228 3.50 5.10 -15.51
N ARG A 229 3.48 4.48 -14.34
CA ARG A 229 3.41 5.14 -13.04
C ARG A 229 4.81 5.28 -12.43
N PHE A 230 5.05 6.37 -11.72
CA PHE A 230 6.24 6.57 -10.91
C PHE A 230 5.84 6.43 -9.44
N GLU A 231 6.33 5.39 -8.78
CA GLU A 231 5.98 5.10 -7.39
C GLU A 231 7.05 5.62 -6.43
N VAL A 232 6.59 6.32 -5.39
CA VAL A 232 7.42 6.76 -4.27
C VAL A 232 6.95 6.02 -3.02
N ALA A 233 7.68 4.97 -2.68
CA ALA A 233 7.36 4.08 -1.57
C ALA A 233 7.66 4.71 -0.19
N TRP A 234 8.60 5.65 -0.17
CA TRP A 234 9.09 6.28 1.05
C TRP A 234 9.77 7.60 0.73
N LEU A 235 9.70 8.54 1.67
CA LEU A 235 10.48 9.77 1.64
C LEU A 235 10.82 10.24 3.06
N GLU A 236 11.94 10.95 3.18
CA GLU A 236 12.36 11.68 4.36
C GLU A 236 12.64 13.13 3.98
N THR A 237 12.02 14.06 4.68
CA THR A 237 12.19 15.50 4.48
C THR A 237 11.72 16.29 5.71
N ARG A 238 12.13 17.55 5.79
CA ARG A 238 11.58 18.51 6.75
C ARG A 238 10.43 19.29 6.12
N GLU A 239 9.62 19.91 6.96
CA GLU A 239 8.48 20.73 6.52
C GLU A 239 8.89 21.82 5.52
N GLU A 240 9.97 22.55 5.82
CA GLU A 240 10.47 23.64 4.99
C GLU A 240 10.92 23.21 3.58
N ASP A 241 11.41 21.95 3.44
CA ASP A 241 11.93 21.40 2.19
C ASP A 241 10.90 20.58 1.40
N ALA A 242 9.76 20.26 2.00
CA ALA A 242 8.76 19.33 1.45
C ALA A 242 8.26 19.73 0.07
N ASN A 243 7.98 21.02 -0.15
CA ASN A 243 7.51 21.52 -1.44
C ASN A 243 8.54 21.34 -2.56
N ASP A 244 9.82 21.58 -2.27
CA ASP A 244 10.89 21.44 -3.27
C ASP A 244 11.26 19.99 -3.51
N LEU A 245 11.21 19.13 -2.47
CA LEU A 245 11.37 17.70 -2.60
C LEU A 245 10.27 17.09 -3.50
N LEU A 246 8.99 17.41 -3.25
CA LEU A 246 7.87 16.95 -4.08
C LEU A 246 8.00 17.41 -5.53
N ARG A 247 8.47 18.64 -5.76
CA ARG A 247 8.75 19.13 -7.12
C ARG A 247 9.83 18.29 -7.80
N SER A 248 10.93 17.99 -7.09
CA SER A 248 12.00 17.15 -7.63
C SER A 248 11.53 15.73 -7.98
N LEU A 249 10.65 15.15 -7.16
CA LEU A 249 10.03 13.84 -7.44
C LEU A 249 9.13 13.89 -8.68
N ILE A 250 8.37 14.97 -8.87
CA ILE A 250 7.58 15.18 -10.08
C ILE A 250 8.50 15.30 -11.31
N ASP A 251 9.61 16.04 -11.21
CA ASP A 251 10.58 16.19 -12.30
C ASP A 251 11.27 14.86 -12.64
N LEU A 252 11.57 14.00 -11.63
CA LEU A 252 12.05 12.63 -11.83
C LEU A 252 11.02 11.78 -12.56
N ALA A 253 9.75 11.83 -12.14
CA ALA A 253 8.67 11.07 -12.77
C ALA A 253 8.54 11.43 -14.26
N ILE A 254 8.53 12.72 -14.58
CA ILE A 254 8.50 13.20 -15.98
C ILE A 254 9.75 12.74 -16.74
N GLY A 255 10.94 12.87 -16.13
CA GLY A 255 12.19 12.45 -16.74
C GLY A 255 12.28 10.95 -17.00
N SER A 256 11.52 10.13 -16.26
CA SER A 256 11.40 8.69 -16.50
C SER A 256 10.35 8.30 -17.56
N GLY A 257 9.62 9.27 -18.11
CA GLY A 257 8.54 9.03 -19.06
C GLY A 257 7.24 8.54 -18.42
N ALA A 258 7.08 8.68 -17.10
CA ALA A 258 5.85 8.30 -16.42
C ALA A 258 4.69 9.24 -16.76
N GLU A 259 3.48 8.69 -16.81
CA GLU A 259 2.23 9.44 -17.02
C GLU A 259 1.61 9.89 -15.69
N SER A 260 1.97 9.25 -14.59
CA SER A 260 1.48 9.59 -13.26
C SER A 260 2.54 9.34 -12.18
N ILE A 261 2.40 10.02 -11.04
CA ILE A 261 3.18 9.79 -9.83
C ILE A 261 2.26 9.44 -8.66
N SER A 262 2.66 8.46 -7.86
CA SER A 262 1.98 8.04 -6.64
C SER A 262 2.97 8.04 -5.48
N ILE A 263 2.56 8.62 -4.35
CA ILE A 263 3.40 8.78 -3.16
C ILE A 263 2.61 8.33 -1.93
N TRP A 264 3.20 7.49 -1.08
CA TRP A 264 2.68 7.23 0.25
C TRP A 264 3.36 8.13 1.28
N VAL A 265 2.57 8.86 2.05
CA VAL A 265 3.06 9.73 3.13
C VAL A 265 2.26 9.46 4.41
N PRO A 266 2.85 9.63 5.61
CA PRO A 266 2.09 9.62 6.85
C PRO A 266 1.09 10.79 6.86
N ALA A 267 -0.03 10.60 7.56
CA ALA A 267 -1.09 11.61 7.67
C ALA A 267 -0.67 12.77 8.59
N ILE A 268 0.21 13.61 8.10
CA ILE A 268 0.70 14.84 8.75
C ILE A 268 0.21 16.03 7.96
N GLU A 269 -0.36 17.00 8.63
CA GLU A 269 -1.04 18.13 7.99
C GLU A 269 -0.12 18.91 7.02
N TRP A 270 1.10 19.28 7.46
CA TRP A 270 2.02 20.04 6.60
C TRP A 270 2.41 19.26 5.32
N MET A 271 2.55 17.92 5.42
CA MET A 271 2.89 17.07 4.28
C MET A 271 1.72 16.96 3.30
N ILE A 272 0.50 16.79 3.82
CA ILE A 272 -0.74 16.76 3.02
C ILE A 272 -0.91 18.11 2.29
N GLN A 273 -0.73 19.21 3.00
CA GLN A 273 -0.82 20.55 2.41
C GLN A 273 0.26 20.81 1.36
N ALA A 274 1.50 20.33 1.58
CA ALA A 274 2.55 20.40 0.58
C ALA A 274 2.17 19.61 -0.69
N ALA A 275 1.64 18.41 -0.56
CA ALA A 275 1.17 17.61 -1.68
C ALA A 275 0.01 18.30 -2.43
N ARG A 276 -1.00 18.81 -1.71
CA ARG A 276 -2.13 19.54 -2.32
C ARG A 276 -1.68 20.79 -3.06
N ARG A 277 -0.75 21.57 -2.50
CA ARG A 277 -0.16 22.75 -3.21
C ARG A 277 0.57 22.35 -4.49
N ARG A 278 1.04 21.12 -4.62
CA ARG A 278 1.62 20.56 -5.85
C ARG A 278 0.61 19.92 -6.78
N GLY A 279 -0.69 19.99 -6.46
CA GLY A 279 -1.78 19.48 -7.27
C GLY A 279 -1.93 17.95 -7.19
N PHE A 280 -1.51 17.34 -6.08
CA PHE A 280 -1.84 15.94 -5.81
C PHE A 280 -3.27 15.81 -5.30
N GLU A 281 -3.98 14.81 -5.79
CA GLU A 281 -5.15 14.26 -5.14
C GLU A 281 -4.72 13.44 -3.93
N THR A 282 -5.49 13.47 -2.86
CA THR A 282 -5.12 12.84 -1.58
C THR A 282 -6.23 11.95 -1.07
N SER A 283 -5.90 10.69 -0.73
CA SER A 283 -6.83 9.72 -0.14
C SER A 283 -6.28 9.24 1.20
N LEU A 284 -7.06 9.45 2.27
CA LEU A 284 -6.71 9.04 3.63
C LEU A 284 -7.06 7.56 3.85
N MET A 285 -6.15 6.83 4.46
CA MET A 285 -6.30 5.41 4.77
C MET A 285 -5.68 5.09 6.13
N HIS A 286 -6.10 3.97 6.71
CA HIS A 286 -5.65 3.52 8.02
C HIS A 286 -5.00 2.15 7.94
N VAL A 287 -3.79 2.05 8.46
CA VAL A 287 -3.10 0.77 8.66
C VAL A 287 -3.50 0.21 10.01
N TYR A 288 -4.07 -0.96 10.00
CA TYR A 288 -4.39 -1.74 11.19
C TYR A 288 -3.38 -2.87 11.34
N ALA A 289 -3.09 -3.23 12.59
CA ALA A 289 -2.19 -4.33 12.91
C ALA A 289 -2.71 -5.15 14.09
N ARG A 290 -2.31 -6.41 14.13
CA ARG A 290 -2.45 -7.30 15.29
C ARG A 290 -1.27 -8.25 15.39
N GLU A 291 -0.98 -8.70 16.59
CA GLU A 291 -0.07 -9.83 16.83
C GLU A 291 -0.71 -11.15 16.35
N ILE A 292 0.13 -12.06 15.86
CA ILE A 292 -0.27 -13.36 15.28
C ILE A 292 0.12 -14.50 16.21
#